data_4cd96c9020649a05a6acabfc470e26eb
#
_entry.id   4cd96c9020649a05a6acabfc470e26eb
#
_cell.length_a   1.000
_cell.length_b   1.000
_cell.length_c   1.000
_cell.angle_alpha   90.00
_cell.angle_beta   90.00
_cell.angle_gamma   90.00
#
_symmetry.space_group_name_H-M   'P 1'
#
loop_
_entity.id
_entity.type
_entity.pdbx_description
1 polymer ?
#
loop_
_entity_poly.entity_id
_entity_poly.type
_entity_poly.pdbx_seq_one_letter_code
_entity_poly.pdbx_strand_id
1 'polypeptide(L)'
;MKANAGEVYTVYNQYLKRYTACQVAYIAPPDSVSEQPWAVILSLDWVGDTPLTAEELPHLRPLYKDFMYWPRDLHLLRVPVEIPPQYTLVGTLPSFTDQPCRSYGGWDDGYDVYLQIRWQEIPEERRRAFKEAMESDEQTEIGGIPVKVSSHRVTDPVSYTHLRAHET
;
A
#
# COMPACT_ATOMS: atom_id res chain seq x y z
N MET A 1 -8.38 -21.50 2.32
CA MET A 1 -7.77 -21.66 0.97
C MET A 1 -6.42 -20.99 0.98
N LYS A 2 -5.44 -21.62 0.37
CA LYS A 2 -4.06 -21.10 0.34
C LYS A 2 -3.79 -20.31 -0.92
N ALA A 3 -3.01 -19.23 -0.74
CA ALA A 3 -2.63 -18.36 -1.84
C ALA A 3 -1.64 -19.05 -2.80
N ASN A 4 -1.77 -18.75 -4.10
CA ASN A 4 -0.84 -19.20 -5.13
C ASN A 4 -0.28 -18.00 -5.89
N ALA A 5 0.95 -18.12 -6.35
CA ALA A 5 1.61 -17.05 -7.10
C ALA A 5 0.81 -16.64 -8.34
N GLY A 6 0.71 -15.33 -8.57
CA GLY A 6 0.01 -14.76 -9.71
C GLY A 6 -1.46 -14.42 -9.46
N GLU A 7 -2.06 -15.00 -8.43
CA GLU A 7 -3.47 -14.75 -8.12
C GLU A 7 -3.72 -13.29 -7.75
N VAL A 8 -4.78 -12.72 -8.30
CA VAL A 8 -5.23 -11.35 -8.04
C VAL A 8 -6.50 -11.40 -7.22
N TYR A 9 -6.52 -10.66 -6.14
CA TYR A 9 -7.64 -10.59 -5.22
C TYR A 9 -8.17 -9.16 -5.13
N THR A 10 -9.47 -9.03 -4.90
CA THR A 10 -10.10 -7.75 -4.57
C THR A 10 -10.68 -7.82 -3.16
N VAL A 11 -10.68 -6.68 -2.48
CA VAL A 11 -11.15 -6.57 -1.09
C VAL A 11 -11.71 -5.17 -0.85
N TYR A 12 -12.72 -5.08 0.00
CA TYR A 12 -13.25 -3.78 0.42
C TYR A 12 -12.29 -3.16 1.43
N ASN A 13 -11.82 -1.96 1.14
CA ASN A 13 -10.95 -1.19 2.05
C ASN A 13 -11.83 -0.26 2.89
N GLN A 14 -11.97 -0.56 4.17
CA GLN A 14 -12.86 0.18 5.06
C GLN A 14 -12.42 1.62 5.31
N TYR A 15 -11.14 1.94 5.14
CA TYR A 15 -10.63 3.30 5.30
C TYR A 15 -10.99 4.16 4.10
N LEU A 16 -10.87 3.62 2.90
CA LEU A 16 -11.25 4.29 1.65
C LEU A 16 -12.75 4.25 1.41
N LYS A 17 -13.43 3.24 1.97
CA LYS A 17 -14.83 2.92 1.66
C LYS A 17 -15.01 2.59 0.18
N ARG A 18 -14.03 1.94 -0.40
CA ARG A 18 -13.98 1.49 -1.79
C ARG A 18 -13.22 0.17 -1.86
N TYR A 19 -13.34 -0.51 -2.98
CA TYR A 19 -12.60 -1.74 -3.24
C TYR A 19 -11.19 -1.44 -3.71
N THR A 20 -10.25 -2.27 -3.29
CA THR A 20 -8.86 -2.25 -3.73
C THR A 20 -8.47 -3.63 -4.22
N ALA A 21 -7.24 -3.77 -4.70
CA ALA A 21 -6.76 -5.04 -5.25
C ALA A 21 -5.30 -5.29 -4.90
N CYS A 22 -4.94 -6.56 -4.86
CA CYS A 22 -3.56 -6.98 -4.67
C CYS A 22 -3.27 -8.23 -5.50
N GLN A 23 -1.99 -8.50 -5.75
CA GLN A 23 -1.54 -9.73 -6.37
C GLN A 23 -0.64 -10.50 -5.41
N VAL A 24 -0.79 -11.82 -5.39
CA VAL A 24 0.19 -12.68 -4.76
C VAL A 24 1.39 -12.75 -5.71
N ALA A 25 2.43 -11.98 -5.42
CA ALA A 25 3.58 -11.89 -6.32
C ALA A 25 4.35 -13.22 -6.37
N TYR A 26 4.57 -13.82 -5.21
CA TYR A 26 5.20 -15.12 -5.11
C TYR A 26 4.97 -15.70 -3.71
N ILE A 27 5.31 -16.98 -3.56
CA ILE A 27 5.25 -17.67 -2.26
C ILE A 27 6.69 -17.79 -1.75
N ALA A 28 6.94 -17.24 -0.57
CA ALA A 28 8.25 -17.33 0.08
C ALA A 28 8.29 -18.55 1.00
N PRO A 29 9.47 -19.20 1.13
CA PRO A 29 9.59 -20.37 2.00
C PRO A 29 9.44 -20.01 3.47
N PRO A 30 9.17 -21.00 4.34
CA PRO A 30 9.20 -20.80 5.79
C PRO A 30 10.54 -20.21 6.26
N ASP A 31 10.49 -19.46 7.35
CA ASP A 31 11.66 -18.82 7.93
C ASP A 31 11.66 -18.96 9.46
N SER A 32 12.48 -18.16 10.15
CA SER A 32 12.58 -18.19 11.61
C SER A 32 11.31 -17.69 12.31
N VAL A 33 10.46 -16.96 11.59
CA VAL A 33 9.22 -16.39 12.13
C VAL A 33 8.06 -17.37 12.03
N SER A 34 8.01 -18.17 10.95
CA SER A 34 6.91 -19.11 10.72
C SER A 34 7.38 -20.40 10.08
N GLU A 35 6.80 -21.52 10.52
CA GLU A 35 7.01 -22.84 9.93
C GLU A 35 6.23 -23.00 8.62
N GLN A 36 5.27 -22.13 8.37
CA GLN A 36 4.48 -22.14 7.15
C GLN A 36 5.08 -21.17 6.12
N PRO A 37 4.88 -21.41 4.83
CA PRO A 37 5.30 -20.46 3.81
C PRO A 37 4.54 -19.14 3.93
N TRP A 38 5.09 -18.11 3.31
CA TRP A 38 4.50 -16.77 3.27
C TRP A 38 3.97 -16.47 1.89
N ALA A 39 2.83 -15.80 1.81
CA ALA A 39 2.42 -15.14 0.57
C ALA A 39 3.03 -13.74 0.57
N VAL A 40 3.73 -13.39 -0.50
CA VAL A 40 4.21 -12.02 -0.67
C VAL A 40 3.22 -11.29 -1.55
N ILE A 41 2.47 -10.37 -0.94
CA ILE A 41 1.44 -9.64 -1.66
C ILE A 41 1.94 -8.27 -2.11
N LEU A 42 1.58 -7.92 -3.33
CA LEU A 42 1.85 -6.63 -3.95
C LEU A 42 0.53 -5.87 -4.05
N SER A 43 0.46 -4.70 -3.45
CA SER A 43 -0.70 -3.83 -3.62
C SER A 43 -0.72 -3.30 -5.05
N LEU A 44 -1.93 -3.19 -5.62
CA LEU A 44 -2.13 -2.71 -6.98
C LEU A 44 -2.73 -1.31 -6.98
N ASP A 45 -2.38 -0.52 -7.98
CA ASP A 45 -2.86 0.85 -8.14
C ASP A 45 -4.24 0.82 -8.81
N TRP A 46 -5.22 0.40 -8.04
CA TRP A 46 -6.61 0.30 -8.51
C TRP A 46 -7.57 0.55 -7.35
N VAL A 47 -8.59 1.35 -7.58
CA VAL A 47 -9.71 1.55 -6.67
C VAL A 47 -11.00 1.55 -7.46
N GLY A 48 -12.09 1.08 -6.86
CA GLY A 48 -13.38 1.05 -7.50
C GLY A 48 -14.53 1.05 -6.50
N ASP A 49 -15.69 1.47 -6.96
CA ASP A 49 -16.91 1.46 -6.15
C ASP A 49 -17.54 0.08 -6.09
N THR A 50 -17.15 -0.81 -6.99
CA THR A 50 -17.56 -2.21 -7.04
C THR A 50 -16.31 -3.08 -7.07
N PRO A 51 -16.43 -4.38 -6.75
CA PRO A 51 -15.26 -5.28 -6.80
C PRO A 51 -14.61 -5.30 -8.18
N LEU A 52 -13.29 -5.52 -8.18
CA LEU A 52 -12.53 -5.68 -9.41
C LEU A 52 -13.08 -6.85 -10.23
N THR A 53 -13.19 -6.66 -11.55
CA THR A 53 -13.64 -7.71 -12.47
C THR A 53 -12.49 -8.27 -13.30
N ALA A 54 -12.68 -9.47 -13.84
CA ALA A 54 -11.67 -10.12 -14.67
C ALA A 54 -11.31 -9.30 -15.91
N GLU A 55 -12.24 -8.53 -16.45
CA GLU A 55 -12.02 -7.69 -17.62
C GLU A 55 -10.99 -6.59 -17.38
N GLU A 56 -10.83 -6.17 -16.13
CA GLU A 56 -9.89 -5.11 -15.76
C GLU A 56 -8.47 -5.61 -15.54
N LEU A 57 -8.27 -6.93 -15.44
CA LEU A 57 -6.96 -7.53 -15.16
C LEU A 57 -5.84 -7.02 -16.08
N PRO A 58 -6.04 -6.89 -17.41
CA PRO A 58 -4.96 -6.42 -18.29
C PRO A 58 -4.51 -4.99 -18.03
N HIS A 59 -5.29 -4.20 -17.31
CA HIS A 59 -5.02 -2.79 -17.05
C HIS A 59 -4.41 -2.53 -15.67
N LEU A 60 -4.21 -3.56 -14.88
CA LEU A 60 -3.68 -3.42 -13.54
C LEU A 60 -2.20 -3.05 -13.53
N ARG A 61 -1.80 -2.27 -12.54
CA ARG A 61 -0.42 -1.83 -12.34
C ARG A 61 -0.06 -1.92 -10.87
N PRO A 62 1.23 -2.12 -10.55
CA PRO A 62 1.67 -2.07 -9.16
C PRO A 62 1.43 -0.70 -8.53
N LEU A 63 1.10 -0.71 -7.25
CA LEU A 63 1.06 0.50 -6.45
C LEU A 63 2.46 0.74 -5.89
N TYR A 64 3.00 1.93 -6.14
CA TYR A 64 4.25 2.36 -5.53
C TYR A 64 3.93 3.16 -4.28
N LYS A 65 4.62 2.83 -3.19
CA LYS A 65 4.47 3.54 -1.93
C LYS A 65 5.51 4.67 -1.91
N ASP A 66 5.03 5.91 -1.88
CA ASP A 66 5.90 7.08 -1.77
C ASP A 66 5.27 8.19 -0.91
N PHE A 67 4.23 7.86 -0.15
CA PHE A 67 3.52 8.87 0.63
C PHE A 67 4.40 9.42 1.75
N MET A 68 4.26 10.69 2.00
CA MET A 68 5.04 11.44 2.97
C MET A 68 6.55 11.23 2.77
N TYR A 69 7.24 10.66 3.74
CA TYR A 69 8.70 10.50 3.69
C TYR A 69 9.16 9.15 3.12
N TRP A 70 8.25 8.28 2.72
CA TRP A 70 8.66 7.00 2.15
C TRP A 70 9.32 7.19 0.79
N PRO A 71 10.49 6.57 0.56
CA PRO A 71 11.05 6.55 -0.79
C PRO A 71 10.17 5.69 -1.69
N ARG A 72 10.13 6.03 -2.96
CA ARG A 72 9.30 5.30 -3.90
C ARG A 72 9.76 3.86 -4.04
N ASP A 73 8.90 2.91 -3.68
CA ASP A 73 9.14 1.49 -3.82
C ASP A 73 7.82 0.75 -3.94
N LEU A 74 7.88 -0.50 -4.37
CA LEU A 74 6.72 -1.36 -4.42
C LEU A 74 6.18 -1.60 -3.01
N HIS A 75 4.87 -1.66 -2.88
CA HIS A 75 4.24 -1.98 -1.60
C HIS A 75 4.06 -3.49 -1.48
N LEU A 76 5.03 -4.13 -0.83
CA LEU A 76 5.10 -5.58 -0.65
C LEU A 76 5.00 -5.93 0.83
N LEU A 77 4.26 -7.00 1.14
CA LEU A 77 4.15 -7.54 2.50
C LEU A 77 4.21 -9.06 2.48
N ARG A 78 4.91 -9.63 3.46
CA ARG A 78 4.80 -11.06 3.76
C ARG A 78 3.61 -11.26 4.68
N VAL A 79 2.65 -12.06 4.24
CA VAL A 79 1.43 -12.34 4.98
C VAL A 79 1.23 -13.85 5.07
N PRO A 80 0.44 -14.34 6.04
CA PRO A 80 0.14 -15.77 6.11
C PRO A 80 -0.45 -16.27 4.79
N VAL A 81 -0.11 -17.50 4.43
CA VAL A 81 -0.53 -18.07 3.14
C VAL A 81 -2.03 -18.38 3.09
N GLU A 82 -2.71 -18.45 4.23
CA GLU A 82 -4.16 -18.61 4.26
C GLU A 82 -4.87 -17.30 3.91
N ILE A 83 -5.78 -17.37 2.96
CA ILE A 83 -6.49 -16.20 2.45
C ILE A 83 -7.71 -15.93 3.33
N PRO A 84 -7.84 -14.70 3.89
CA PRO A 84 -9.04 -14.33 4.65
C PRO A 84 -10.30 -14.35 3.77
N PRO A 85 -11.47 -14.66 4.36
CA PRO A 85 -12.69 -14.82 3.58
C PRO A 85 -13.21 -13.56 2.89
N GLN A 86 -12.80 -12.38 3.35
CA GLN A 86 -13.21 -11.12 2.73
C GLN A 86 -12.51 -10.84 1.39
N TYR A 87 -11.44 -11.58 1.07
CA TYR A 87 -10.75 -11.45 -0.20
C TYR A 87 -11.40 -12.34 -1.25
N THR A 88 -11.65 -11.78 -2.43
CA THR A 88 -12.26 -12.51 -3.55
C THR A 88 -11.26 -12.66 -4.67
N LEU A 89 -11.05 -13.88 -5.11
CA LEU A 89 -10.19 -14.20 -6.25
C LEU A 89 -10.83 -13.67 -7.53
N VAL A 90 -10.08 -12.89 -8.30
CA VAL A 90 -10.54 -12.31 -9.57
C VAL A 90 -9.97 -13.09 -10.75
N GLY A 91 -8.72 -13.49 -10.66
CA GLY A 91 -8.05 -14.23 -11.74
C GLY A 91 -6.56 -14.33 -11.46
N THR A 92 -5.80 -14.65 -12.48
CA THR A 92 -4.35 -14.85 -12.36
C THR A 92 -3.64 -14.08 -13.46
N LEU A 93 -2.55 -13.43 -13.10
CA LEU A 93 -1.66 -12.72 -14.03
C LEU A 93 -0.22 -13.18 -13.80
N PRO A 94 0.66 -13.04 -14.82
CA PRO A 94 2.09 -13.17 -14.55
C PRO A 94 2.48 -12.22 -13.40
N SER A 95 3.36 -12.69 -12.52
CA SER A 95 3.78 -11.87 -11.38
C SER A 95 4.46 -10.59 -11.83
N PHE A 96 4.03 -9.48 -11.23
CA PHE A 96 4.60 -8.17 -11.55
C PHE A 96 6.04 -8.02 -11.05
N THR A 97 6.42 -8.80 -10.03
CA THR A 97 7.74 -8.66 -9.43
C THR A 97 8.13 -9.94 -8.68
N ASP A 98 9.44 -10.16 -8.58
CA ASP A 98 10.04 -11.15 -7.70
C ASP A 98 10.96 -10.50 -6.67
N GLN A 99 10.81 -9.17 -6.49
CA GLN A 99 11.62 -8.41 -5.56
C GLN A 99 11.56 -8.99 -4.15
N PRO A 100 12.72 -9.15 -3.47
CA PRO A 100 12.71 -9.61 -2.09
C PRO A 100 11.89 -8.68 -1.18
N CYS A 101 11.17 -9.27 -0.24
CA CYS A 101 10.35 -8.55 0.70
C CYS A 101 10.74 -8.93 2.13
N ARG A 102 11.01 -7.93 2.96
CA ARG A 102 11.39 -8.11 4.37
C ARG A 102 10.34 -7.57 5.34
N SER A 103 9.27 -7.00 4.81
CA SER A 103 8.21 -6.44 5.64
C SER A 103 7.15 -7.50 5.90
N TYR A 104 6.81 -7.71 7.16
CA TYR A 104 5.78 -8.64 7.58
C TYR A 104 4.51 -7.85 7.92
N GLY A 105 3.36 -8.41 7.61
CA GLY A 105 2.09 -7.81 7.93
C GLY A 105 0.95 -8.80 7.87
N GLY A 106 -0.26 -8.29 7.90
CA GLY A 106 -1.47 -9.08 7.75
C GLY A 106 -2.21 -8.72 6.47
N TRP A 107 -3.07 -9.63 6.03
CA TRP A 107 -3.92 -9.37 4.86
C TRP A 107 -4.82 -8.15 5.07
N ASP A 108 -5.22 -7.88 6.30
CA ASP A 108 -6.17 -6.83 6.63
C ASP A 108 -5.54 -5.44 6.74
N ASP A 109 -4.24 -5.34 6.48
CA ASP A 109 -3.54 -4.06 6.56
C ASP A 109 -3.80 -3.21 5.33
N GLY A 110 -5.00 -2.66 5.24
CA GLY A 110 -5.36 -1.73 4.17
C GLY A 110 -5.00 -0.28 4.47
N TYR A 111 -4.42 -0.01 5.62
CA TYR A 111 -4.16 1.36 6.04
C TYR A 111 -3.09 2.05 5.19
N ASP A 112 -1.99 1.37 4.91
CA ASP A 112 -0.93 1.93 4.06
C ASP A 112 -1.41 2.17 2.63
N VAL A 113 -2.24 1.27 2.10
CA VAL A 113 -2.87 1.46 0.79
C VAL A 113 -3.76 2.71 0.82
N TYR A 114 -4.55 2.87 1.86
CA TYR A 114 -5.37 4.05 2.07
C TYR A 114 -4.52 5.33 2.07
N LEU A 115 -3.44 5.35 2.83
CA LEU A 115 -2.57 6.53 2.90
C LEU A 115 -1.94 6.84 1.54
N GLN A 116 -1.49 5.83 0.80
CA GLN A 116 -0.91 6.03 -0.52
C GLN A 116 -1.94 6.57 -1.53
N ILE A 117 -3.13 6.01 -1.55
CA ILE A 117 -4.19 6.47 -2.46
C ILE A 117 -4.57 7.91 -2.13
N ARG A 118 -4.70 8.25 -0.84
CA ARG A 118 -4.99 9.62 -0.43
C ARG A 118 -3.86 10.58 -0.77
N TRP A 119 -2.62 10.13 -0.62
CA TRP A 119 -1.44 10.91 -0.99
C TRP A 119 -1.46 11.27 -2.49
N GLN A 120 -1.84 10.33 -3.34
CA GLN A 120 -1.93 10.54 -4.78
C GLN A 120 -3.00 11.58 -5.17
N GLU A 121 -3.97 11.84 -4.30
CA GLU A 121 -4.97 12.88 -4.51
C GLU A 121 -4.45 14.28 -4.18
N ILE A 122 -3.34 14.38 -3.44
CA ILE A 122 -2.73 15.66 -3.10
C ILE A 122 -2.04 16.23 -4.34
N PRO A 123 -2.20 17.55 -4.62
CA PRO A 123 -1.54 18.16 -5.78
C PRO A 123 -0.03 17.90 -5.79
N GLU A 124 0.50 17.62 -6.96
CA GLU A 124 1.91 17.28 -7.13
C GLU A 124 2.86 18.32 -6.52
N GLU A 125 2.54 19.59 -6.65
CA GLU A 125 3.35 20.67 -6.10
C GLU A 125 3.50 20.58 -4.59
N ARG A 126 2.44 20.24 -3.90
CA ARG A 126 2.46 20.09 -2.44
C ARG A 126 3.22 18.85 -2.02
N ARG A 127 3.04 17.75 -2.75
CA ARG A 127 3.81 16.53 -2.50
C ARG A 127 5.31 16.77 -2.70
N ARG A 128 5.66 17.50 -3.76
CA ARG A 128 7.05 17.84 -4.04
C ARG A 128 7.64 18.74 -2.95
N ALA A 129 6.90 19.75 -2.53
CA ALA A 129 7.34 20.66 -1.47
C ALA A 129 7.60 19.91 -0.16
N PHE A 130 6.74 18.95 0.18
CA PHE A 130 6.94 18.10 1.35
C PHE A 130 8.22 17.27 1.22
N LYS A 131 8.43 16.64 0.06
CA LYS A 131 9.63 15.83 -0.18
C LYS A 131 10.91 16.65 -0.11
N GLU A 132 10.91 17.86 -0.66
CA GLU A 132 12.05 18.77 -0.60
C GLU A 132 12.40 19.17 0.83
N ALA A 133 11.39 19.44 1.65
CA ALA A 133 11.59 19.72 3.07
C ALA A 133 12.22 18.55 3.79
N MET A 134 11.84 17.32 3.46
CA MET A 134 12.45 16.13 4.02
C MET A 134 13.94 15.99 3.67
N GLU A 135 14.26 16.21 2.41
CA GLU A 135 15.63 16.06 1.90
C GLU A 135 16.59 17.07 2.55
N SER A 136 16.11 18.27 2.86
CA SER A 136 16.91 19.30 3.52
C SER A 136 17.03 19.08 5.02
N ASP A 137 16.35 18.09 5.59
CA ASP A 137 16.29 17.82 7.03
C ASP A 137 15.85 19.03 7.84
N GLU A 138 15.09 19.91 7.23
CA GLU A 138 14.55 21.10 7.88
C GLU A 138 13.27 20.75 8.64
N GLN A 139 12.88 21.64 9.56
CA GLN A 139 11.59 21.55 10.19
C GLN A 139 10.50 21.99 9.21
N THR A 140 9.38 21.29 9.22
CA THR A 140 8.21 21.66 8.43
C THR A 140 6.99 21.77 9.34
N GLU A 141 5.96 22.46 8.87
CA GLU A 141 4.69 22.53 9.56
C GLU A 141 3.72 21.52 8.99
N ILE A 142 3.11 20.74 9.90
CA ILE A 142 1.98 19.89 9.56
C ILE A 142 0.84 20.29 10.47
N GLY A 143 -0.21 20.86 9.88
CA GLY A 143 -1.34 21.36 10.67
C GLY A 143 -1.00 22.48 11.64
N GLY A 144 -0.02 23.32 11.30
CA GLY A 144 0.42 24.44 12.13
C GLY A 144 1.41 24.07 13.23
N ILE A 145 1.83 22.81 13.31
CA ILE A 145 2.79 22.32 14.31
C ILE A 145 4.14 22.10 13.65
N PRO A 146 5.21 22.79 14.08
CA PRO A 146 6.54 22.54 13.53
C PRO A 146 7.03 21.16 13.96
N VAL A 147 7.47 20.36 13.00
CA VAL A 147 8.02 19.02 13.25
C VAL A 147 9.26 18.82 12.39
N LYS A 148 10.19 18.00 12.88
CA LYS A 148 11.27 17.50 12.05
C LYS A 148 10.71 16.43 11.14
N VAL A 149 10.84 16.62 9.84
CA VAL A 149 10.32 15.68 8.86
C VAL A 149 10.97 14.31 9.02
N SER A 150 12.26 14.28 9.26
CA SER A 150 13.03 13.04 9.42
C SER A 150 12.57 12.20 10.63
N SER A 151 11.95 12.81 11.64
CA SER A 151 11.43 12.11 12.81
C SER A 151 9.92 11.84 12.72
N HIS A 152 9.27 12.37 11.71
CA HIS A 152 7.85 12.19 11.53
C HIS A 152 7.53 10.76 11.06
N ARG A 153 6.51 10.16 11.64
CA ARG A 153 6.06 8.83 11.22
C ARG A 153 4.94 8.97 10.20
N VAL A 154 5.11 8.29 9.08
CA VAL A 154 4.13 8.32 7.99
C VAL A 154 2.77 7.76 8.42
N THR A 155 2.77 6.85 9.40
CA THR A 155 1.56 6.22 9.92
C THR A 155 0.80 7.08 10.92
N ASP A 156 1.25 8.30 11.17
CA ASP A 156 0.54 9.24 12.05
C ASP A 156 -0.67 9.80 11.30
N PRO A 157 -1.90 9.35 11.62
CA PRO A 157 -3.08 9.80 10.88
C PRO A 157 -3.42 11.26 11.09
N VAL A 158 -3.02 11.83 12.23
CA VAL A 158 -3.27 13.25 12.54
C VAL A 158 -2.47 14.12 11.58
N SER A 159 -1.19 13.82 11.40
CA SER A 159 -0.34 14.57 10.46
C SER A 159 -0.84 14.48 9.04
N TYR A 160 -1.25 13.29 8.59
CA TYR A 160 -1.80 13.12 7.26
C TYR A 160 -3.12 13.86 7.10
N THR A 161 -3.98 13.82 8.10
CA THR A 161 -5.27 14.53 8.09
C THR A 161 -5.05 16.03 7.96
N HIS A 162 -4.11 16.60 8.69
CA HIS A 162 -3.78 18.01 8.58
C HIS A 162 -3.27 18.36 7.18
N LEU A 163 -2.44 17.52 6.60
CA LEU A 163 -1.94 17.72 5.26
C LEU A 163 -3.10 17.74 4.25
N ARG A 164 -4.06 16.86 4.40
CA ARG A 164 -5.26 16.80 3.58
C ARG A 164 -6.14 18.04 3.75
N ALA A 165 -6.33 18.47 5.00
CA ALA A 165 -7.20 19.62 5.31
C ALA A 165 -6.69 20.90 4.65
N HIS A 166 -5.40 21.02 4.42
CA HIS A 166 -4.83 22.20 3.78
C HIS A 166 -5.13 22.28 2.28
N GLU A 167 -5.64 21.22 1.69
CA GLU A 167 -6.03 21.21 0.27
C GLU A 167 -7.43 21.77 0.03
N THR A 168 -8.27 21.68 1.03
CA THR A 168 -9.64 22.14 0.93
C THR A 168 -9.79 23.55 1.47
#